data_12d96df98c32f70394cbc2959f6a8154
#
_entry.id   12d96df98c32f70394cbc2959f6a8154
#
_cell.length_a   1.000
_cell.length_b   1.000
_cell.length_c   1.000
_cell.angle_alpha   90.00
_cell.angle_beta   90.00
_cell.angle_gamma   90.00
#
_symmetry.space_group_name_H-M   'P 1'
#
loop_
_entity.id
_entity.type
_entity.pdbx_description
1 polymer ?
#
loop_
_entity_poly.entity_id
_entity_poly.type
_entity_poly.pdbx_seq_one_letter_code
_entity_poly.pdbx_strand_id
1 'polypeptide(L)' 'WWRMETARKHNVPAYVIFHDATMREIAKAKPASLDDLRGVSGVGEKKLETYGADIVALIAEMD' A
#
# COMPACT_ATOMS: atom_id res chain seq x y z
N TRP A 1 -5.36 5.70 7.63
CA TRP A 1 -4.93 7.09 7.58
C TRP A 1 -4.20 7.41 6.27
N TRP A 2 -3.12 6.74 5.96
CA TRP A 2 -2.40 6.93 4.68
C TRP A 2 -3.32 6.68 3.49
N ARG A 3 -4.09 5.59 3.55
CA ARG A 3 -4.99 5.20 2.46
C ARG A 3 -6.04 6.26 2.19
N MET A 4 -6.60 6.83 3.24
CA MET A 4 -7.62 7.88 3.11
C MET A 4 -7.04 9.14 2.48
N GLU A 5 -5.85 9.54 2.89
CA GLU A 5 -5.20 10.72 2.33
C GLU A 5 -4.84 10.51 0.87
N THR A 6 -4.34 9.34 0.53
CA THR A 6 -3.99 8.99 -0.85
C THR A 6 -5.23 8.97 -1.73
N ALA A 7 -6.32 8.39 -1.22
CA ALA A 7 -7.58 8.35 -1.93
C ALA A 7 -8.11 9.75 -2.22
N ARG A 8 -8.03 10.62 -1.24
CA ARG A 8 -8.46 12.02 -1.38
C ARG A 8 -7.62 12.75 -2.44
N LYS A 9 -6.32 12.52 -2.42
CA LYS A 9 -5.37 13.11 -3.37
C LYS A 9 -5.70 12.70 -4.80
N HIS A 10 -6.10 11.45 -4.99
CA HIS A 10 -6.44 10.90 -6.31
C HIS A 10 -7.93 11.03 -6.63
N ASN A 11 -8.71 11.59 -5.70
CA ASN A 11 -10.14 11.81 -5.86
C ASN A 11 -10.90 10.51 -6.17
N VAL A 12 -10.61 9.47 -5.41
CA VAL A 12 -11.23 8.15 -5.54
C VAL A 12 -11.60 7.61 -4.16
N PRO A 13 -12.51 6.63 -4.08
CA PRO A 13 -12.80 5.95 -2.80
C PRO A 13 -11.56 5.22 -2.28
N ALA A 14 -11.47 5.07 -0.96
CA ALA A 14 -10.32 4.44 -0.32
C ALA A 14 -10.06 3.01 -0.82
N TYR A 15 -11.13 2.24 -1.09
CA TYR A 15 -10.97 0.86 -1.56
C TYR A 15 -10.31 0.75 -2.93
N VAL A 16 -10.32 1.85 -3.70
CA VAL A 16 -9.64 1.88 -5.01
C VAL A 16 -8.13 1.83 -4.84
N ILE A 17 -7.63 2.41 -3.75
CA ILE A 17 -6.20 2.35 -3.44
C ILE A 17 -5.83 0.91 -3.08
N PHE A 18 -6.40 0.40 -1.98
CA PHE A 18 -6.27 -1.00 -1.56
C PHE A 18 -7.50 -1.36 -0.73
N HIS A 19 -7.94 -2.60 -0.84
CA HIS A 19 -9.00 -3.12 0.02
C HIS A 19 -8.47 -3.31 1.45
N ASP A 20 -9.39 -3.35 2.41
CA ASP A 20 -9.03 -3.53 3.82
C ASP A 20 -8.19 -4.77 4.06
N ALA A 21 -8.55 -5.88 3.42
CA ALA A 21 -7.81 -7.13 3.57
C ALA A 21 -6.36 -6.98 3.10
N THR A 22 -6.15 -6.27 2.00
CA THR A 22 -4.82 -6.01 1.47
C THR A 22 -4.01 -5.14 2.43
N MET A 23 -4.65 -4.12 3.00
CA MET A 23 -3.98 -3.25 3.97
C MET A 23 -3.54 -4.04 5.20
N ARG A 24 -4.36 -4.98 5.66
CA ARG A 24 -4.00 -5.84 6.78
C ARG A 24 -2.80 -6.74 6.45
N GLU A 25 -2.78 -7.27 5.24
CA GLU A 25 -1.67 -8.11 4.79
C GLU A 25 -0.36 -7.31 4.68
N ILE A 26 -0.44 -6.08 4.20
CA ILE A 26 0.72 -5.20 4.12
C ILE A 26 1.25 -4.90 5.53
N ALA A 27 0.36 -4.58 6.47
CA ALA A 27 0.75 -4.28 7.83
C ALA A 27 1.41 -5.49 8.51
N LYS A 28 0.93 -6.68 8.20
CA LYS A 28 1.43 -7.94 8.74
C LYS A 28 2.81 -8.28 8.17
N ALA A 29 2.96 -8.11 6.86
CA ALA A 29 4.19 -8.46 6.15
C ALA A 29 5.31 -7.45 6.38
N LYS A 30 4.98 -6.21 6.64
CA LYS A 30 5.94 -5.11 6.85
C LYS A 30 7.01 -5.09 5.75
N PRO A 31 6.61 -4.94 4.49
CA PRO A 31 7.56 -5.01 3.37
C PRO A 31 8.61 -3.91 3.48
N ALA A 32 9.86 -4.28 3.30
CA ALA A 32 11.00 -3.35 3.38
C ALA A 32 11.44 -2.89 1.99
N SER A 33 10.91 -3.50 0.94
CA SER A 33 11.29 -3.17 -0.44
C SER A 33 10.10 -3.37 -1.35
N LEU A 34 10.21 -2.89 -2.59
CA LEU A 34 9.18 -3.10 -3.60
C LEU A 34 9.01 -4.59 -3.92
N ASP A 35 10.10 -5.34 -3.93
CA ASP A 35 10.03 -6.78 -4.16
C ASP A 35 9.25 -7.50 -3.07
N ASP A 36 9.47 -7.11 -1.82
CA ASP A 36 8.72 -7.67 -0.69
C ASP A 36 7.23 -7.34 -0.82
N LEU A 37 6.94 -6.10 -1.19
CA LEU A 37 5.57 -5.66 -1.36
C LEU A 37 4.87 -6.40 -2.50
N ARG A 38 5.59 -6.71 -3.56
CA ARG A 38 5.05 -7.45 -4.70
C ARG A 38 4.50 -8.81 -4.27
N GLY A 39 5.11 -9.41 -3.26
CA GLY A 39 4.68 -10.70 -2.74
C GLY A 39 3.42 -10.68 -1.90
N VAL A 40 2.93 -9.49 -1.54
CA VAL A 40 1.74 -9.37 -0.71
C VAL A 40 0.48 -9.60 -1.56
N SER A 41 -0.41 -10.48 -1.08
CA SER A 41 -1.66 -10.77 -1.76
C SER A 41 -2.51 -9.51 -1.92
N GLY A 42 -2.99 -9.27 -3.11
CA GLY A 42 -3.82 -8.10 -3.41
C GLY A 42 -3.06 -6.91 -3.94
N VAL A 43 -1.72 -6.98 -3.99
CA VAL A 43 -0.89 -5.92 -4.56
C VAL A 43 -0.53 -6.31 -5.99
N GLY A 44 -1.21 -5.70 -6.96
CA GLY A 44 -0.92 -5.93 -8.37
C GLY A 44 0.21 -5.04 -8.85
N GLU A 45 0.76 -5.35 -10.02
CA GLU A 45 1.86 -4.61 -10.62
C GLU A 45 1.55 -3.12 -10.76
N LYS A 46 0.34 -2.81 -11.21
CA LYS A 46 -0.05 -1.42 -11.40
C LYS A 46 -0.10 -0.65 -10.09
N LYS A 47 -0.62 -1.26 -9.04
CA LYS A 47 -0.67 -0.61 -7.73
C LYS A 47 0.71 -0.51 -7.10
N LEU A 48 1.55 -1.50 -7.35
CA LEU A 48 2.94 -1.47 -6.92
C LEU A 48 3.66 -0.27 -7.57
N GLU A 49 3.45 -0.06 -8.85
CA GLU A 49 4.03 1.06 -9.59
C GLU A 49 3.55 2.41 -9.07
N THR A 50 2.24 2.51 -8.82
CA THR A 50 1.62 3.77 -8.44
C THR A 50 1.84 4.13 -6.97
N TYR A 51 1.71 3.15 -6.09
CA TYR A 51 1.72 3.40 -4.63
C TYR A 51 2.83 2.70 -3.87
N GLY A 52 3.58 1.83 -4.52
CA GLY A 52 4.54 0.96 -3.84
C GLY A 52 5.60 1.72 -3.05
N ALA A 53 6.22 2.71 -3.67
CA ALA A 53 7.28 3.48 -3.01
C ALA A 53 6.75 4.20 -1.76
N ASP A 54 5.53 4.74 -1.84
CA ASP A 54 4.91 5.43 -0.71
C ASP A 54 4.62 4.47 0.44
N ILE A 55 4.16 3.26 0.13
CA ILE A 55 3.88 2.23 1.14
C ILE A 55 5.17 1.81 1.85
N VAL A 56 6.21 1.54 1.08
CA VAL A 56 7.50 1.12 1.65
C VAL A 56 8.05 2.20 2.57
N ALA A 57 7.97 3.46 2.14
CA ALA A 57 8.42 4.59 2.95
C ALA A 57 7.60 4.71 4.25
N LEU A 58 6.29 4.52 4.14
CA LEU A 58 5.40 4.57 5.31
C LEU A 58 5.76 3.50 6.33
N ILE A 59 5.96 2.28 5.88
CA ILE A 59 6.32 1.15 6.75
C ILE A 59 7.67 1.42 7.44
N ALA A 60 8.63 1.95 6.71
CA ALA A 60 9.94 2.29 7.27
C ALA A 60 9.82 3.33 8.38
N GLU A 61 8.93 4.30 8.22
CA GLU A 61 8.70 5.32 9.25
C GLU A 61 8.03 4.77 10.49
N MET A 62 7.22 3.72 10.34
CA MET A 62 6.50 3.12 11.46
C MET A 62 7.39 2.22 12.32
N ASP A 63 8.48 1.77 11.78
CA ASP A 63 9.46 0.99 12.53
C ASP A 63 10.37 1.92 13.31
#